data_757829999fedbaaadee2bdd12cdd921a
#
_entry.id   757829999fedbaaadee2bdd12cdd921a
#
_cell.length_a   1.000
_cell.length_b   1.000
_cell.length_c   1.000
_cell.angle_alpha   90.00
_cell.angle_beta   90.00
_cell.angle_gamma   90.00
#
_symmetry.space_group_name_H-M   'P 1'
#
loop_
_entity.id
_entity.type
_entity.pdbx_description
1 polymer ?
#
loop_
_entity_poly.entity_id
_entity_poly.type
_entity_poly.pdbx_seq_one_letter_code
_entity_poly.pdbx_strand_id
1 'polypeptide(L)'
;TEIDANIKWKSYYEEGNSRKYNHLVPFSKFAKVSRGIATGANDFFTFKPSKADDYDIPEECLMPCICKAVDAPQTFFTQNEFAKLINEDKSVYLFNGSTAPDNKSVLRYIHLGEESEINKRYLTASRSPWYAIENRPPAPIWVSVFSRSGLRFIRNEANIYNLTTFHCVYPLNTEVDIEVLFAYLITDVAKDIFLDNSRQYGNGLIKFEPNDLNKGMVVDLTLLSTEESSF
;
A
#
# COMPACT_ATOMS: atom_id res chain seq x y z
N THR A 1 27.78 -11.82 25.11
CA THR A 1 26.51 -11.15 24.80
C THR A 1 25.53 -12.26 24.43
N GLU A 2 24.46 -12.43 25.22
CA GLU A 2 23.39 -13.37 24.87
C GLU A 2 22.71 -12.89 23.57
N ILE A 3 22.54 -13.82 22.64
CA ILE A 3 21.88 -13.53 21.35
C ILE A 3 20.36 -13.71 21.58
N ASP A 4 19.62 -12.63 21.50
CA ASP A 4 18.15 -12.68 21.51
C ASP A 4 17.63 -13.11 20.12
N ALA A 5 16.97 -14.27 20.05
CA ALA A 5 16.43 -14.82 18.80
C ALA A 5 15.32 -13.94 18.17
N ASN A 6 14.76 -12.98 18.90
CA ASN A 6 13.74 -12.03 18.42
C ASN A 6 14.36 -10.80 17.73
N ILE A 7 15.66 -10.58 17.89
CA ILE A 7 16.39 -9.45 17.29
C ILE A 7 16.98 -9.89 15.95
N LYS A 8 16.82 -9.07 14.93
CA LYS A 8 17.42 -9.35 13.61
C LYS A 8 18.93 -9.41 13.72
N TRP A 9 19.58 -10.42 13.13
CA TRP A 9 21.02 -10.62 13.13
C TRP A 9 21.84 -9.38 12.75
N LYS A 10 21.28 -8.53 11.84
CA LYS A 10 21.90 -7.29 11.41
C LYS A 10 22.22 -6.35 12.58
N SER A 11 21.37 -6.27 13.60
CA SER A 11 21.56 -5.39 14.76
C SER A 11 22.72 -5.79 15.68
N TYR A 12 23.29 -6.99 15.49
CA TYR A 12 24.48 -7.43 16.23
C TYR A 12 25.80 -7.04 15.55
N TYR A 13 25.78 -6.75 14.27
CA TYR A 13 26.98 -6.48 13.47
C TYR A 13 27.08 -5.07 12.91
N GLU A 14 25.96 -4.37 12.82
CA GLU A 14 25.90 -3.01 12.32
C GLU A 14 25.34 -2.06 13.39
N GLU A 15 25.95 -0.90 13.56
CA GLU A 15 25.30 0.16 14.33
C GLU A 15 24.07 0.64 13.57
N GLY A 16 22.89 0.57 14.20
CA GLY A 16 21.65 1.01 13.56
C GLY A 16 21.65 2.53 13.37
N ASN A 17 21.09 3.00 12.26
CA ASN A 17 20.95 4.42 11.96
C ASN A 17 20.12 5.16 13.02
N SER A 18 19.12 4.47 13.60
CA SER A 18 18.27 4.99 14.67
C SER A 18 19.04 5.45 15.91
N ARG A 19 20.25 4.87 16.19
CA ARG A 19 21.09 5.31 17.32
C ARG A 19 21.60 6.75 17.23
N LYS A 20 21.53 7.35 16.05
CA LYS A 20 21.89 8.76 15.83
C LYS A 20 20.81 9.73 16.31
N TYR A 21 19.60 9.24 16.58
CA TYR A 21 18.44 10.06 16.88
C TYR A 21 17.91 9.79 18.28
N ASN A 22 17.37 10.83 18.91
CA ASN A 22 16.75 10.77 20.23
C ASN A 22 15.23 10.73 20.13
N HIS A 23 14.56 10.41 21.24
CA HIS A 23 13.11 10.45 21.37
C HIS A 23 12.39 9.62 20.28
N LEU A 24 12.85 8.39 20.07
CA LEU A 24 12.24 7.48 19.12
C LEU A 24 11.11 6.68 19.76
N VAL A 25 10.02 6.53 19.01
CA VAL A 25 8.85 5.71 19.36
C VAL A 25 8.51 4.78 18.21
N PRO A 26 7.78 3.66 18.46
CA PRO A 26 7.32 2.81 17.36
C PRO A 26 6.37 3.56 16.42
N PHE A 27 6.50 3.34 15.12
CA PHE A 27 5.61 3.95 14.11
C PHE A 27 4.13 3.62 14.34
N SER A 28 3.86 2.47 14.94
CA SER A 28 2.51 2.07 15.36
C SER A 28 1.84 3.02 16.38
N LYS A 29 2.58 3.96 16.98
CA LYS A 29 2.01 5.07 17.77
C LYS A 29 1.18 6.03 16.90
N PHE A 30 1.61 6.26 15.66
CA PHE A 30 1.03 7.26 14.75
C PHE A 30 0.18 6.67 13.64
N ALA A 31 0.49 5.46 13.17
CA ALA A 31 -0.17 4.85 12.04
C ALA A 31 -0.21 3.33 12.14
N LYS A 32 -1.19 2.73 11.48
CA LYS A 32 -1.26 1.28 11.22
C LYS A 32 -0.89 1.00 9.79
N VAL A 33 0.13 0.18 9.59
CA VAL A 33 0.53 -0.29 8.25
C VAL A 33 -0.07 -1.67 7.99
N SER A 34 -0.68 -1.84 6.84
CA SER A 34 -1.21 -3.10 6.35
C SER A 34 -0.84 -3.33 4.89
N ARG A 35 -0.94 -4.56 4.44
CA ARG A 35 -0.71 -4.91 3.03
C ARG A 35 -1.81 -4.29 2.15
N GLY A 36 -1.48 -3.88 0.93
CA GLY A 36 -2.46 -3.54 -0.09
C GLY A 36 -3.38 -4.72 -0.45
N ILE A 37 -4.43 -4.48 -1.20
CA ILE A 37 -5.42 -5.50 -1.58
C ILE A 37 -4.75 -6.61 -2.38
N ALA A 38 -4.91 -7.86 -1.93
CA ALA A 38 -4.41 -9.04 -2.60
C ALA A 38 -5.54 -9.72 -3.37
N THR A 39 -5.47 -9.75 -4.68
CA THR A 39 -6.51 -10.37 -5.51
C THR A 39 -6.33 -11.88 -5.64
N GLY A 40 -5.09 -12.36 -5.69
CA GLY A 40 -4.76 -13.76 -6.05
C GLY A 40 -4.80 -14.03 -7.55
N ALA A 41 -5.31 -13.07 -8.35
CA ALA A 41 -5.43 -13.17 -9.80
C ALA A 41 -5.53 -11.77 -10.42
N ASN A 42 -4.43 -10.99 -10.36
CA ASN A 42 -4.45 -9.61 -10.84
C ASN A 42 -4.97 -9.50 -12.29
N ASP A 43 -4.60 -10.42 -13.19
CA ASP A 43 -5.03 -10.39 -14.59
C ASP A 43 -6.56 -10.47 -14.75
N PHE A 44 -7.21 -11.18 -13.84
CA PHE A 44 -8.67 -11.26 -13.80
C PHE A 44 -9.27 -10.01 -13.14
N PHE A 45 -8.81 -9.63 -11.96
CA PHE A 45 -9.42 -8.59 -11.13
C PHE A 45 -9.07 -7.15 -11.54
N THR A 46 -7.99 -6.93 -12.32
CA THR A 46 -7.65 -5.57 -12.74
C THR A 46 -8.22 -5.23 -14.11
N PHE A 47 -8.72 -4.02 -14.21
CA PHE A 47 -9.33 -3.50 -15.42
C PHE A 47 -8.66 -2.21 -15.86
N LYS A 48 -8.48 -2.08 -17.15
CA LYS A 48 -8.29 -0.84 -17.87
C LYS A 48 -9.64 -0.39 -18.44
N PRO A 49 -9.84 0.89 -18.79
CA PRO A 49 -11.10 1.39 -19.34
C PRO A 49 -11.63 0.53 -20.49
N SER A 50 -10.80 0.29 -21.51
CA SER A 50 -11.21 -0.52 -22.67
C SER A 50 -11.64 -1.95 -22.31
N LYS A 51 -11.00 -2.59 -21.32
CA LYS A 51 -11.44 -3.93 -20.87
C LYS A 51 -12.81 -3.86 -20.17
N ALA A 52 -13.10 -2.79 -19.43
CA ALA A 52 -14.39 -2.62 -18.78
C ALA A 52 -15.52 -2.48 -19.82
N ASP A 53 -15.27 -1.72 -20.89
CA ASP A 53 -16.18 -1.57 -22.02
C ASP A 53 -16.37 -2.90 -22.78
N ASP A 54 -15.29 -3.63 -23.07
CA ASP A 54 -15.33 -4.92 -23.79
C ASP A 54 -16.21 -5.97 -23.08
N TYR A 55 -16.29 -5.93 -21.76
CA TYR A 55 -17.08 -6.85 -20.95
C TYR A 55 -18.39 -6.26 -20.44
N ASP A 56 -18.75 -5.02 -20.80
CA ASP A 56 -19.90 -4.27 -20.30
C ASP A 56 -19.96 -4.26 -18.75
N ILE A 57 -18.83 -4.08 -18.08
CA ILE A 57 -18.78 -4.06 -16.62
C ILE A 57 -19.31 -2.72 -16.11
N PRO A 58 -20.38 -2.71 -15.27
CA PRO A 58 -20.93 -1.46 -14.76
C PRO A 58 -19.96 -0.75 -13.83
N GLU A 59 -20.01 0.60 -13.85
CA GLU A 59 -19.07 1.47 -13.12
C GLU A 59 -19.03 1.17 -11.62
N GLU A 60 -20.17 0.85 -11.01
CA GLU A 60 -20.27 0.48 -9.59
C GLU A 60 -19.47 -0.77 -9.20
N CYS A 61 -19.11 -1.61 -10.19
CA CYS A 61 -18.25 -2.78 -10.00
C CYS A 61 -16.76 -2.48 -10.20
N LEU A 62 -16.41 -1.26 -10.55
CA LEU A 62 -15.04 -0.81 -10.88
C LEU A 62 -14.52 0.14 -9.81
N MET A 63 -13.78 -0.40 -8.85
CA MET A 63 -13.17 0.40 -7.78
C MET A 63 -11.90 1.09 -8.32
N PRO A 64 -11.79 2.43 -8.29
CA PRO A 64 -10.56 3.14 -8.66
C PRO A 64 -9.35 2.63 -7.87
N CYS A 65 -8.29 2.21 -8.55
CA CYS A 65 -7.19 1.49 -7.90
C CYS A 65 -5.85 1.70 -8.61
N ILE A 66 -4.80 1.97 -7.84
CA ILE A 66 -3.44 1.89 -8.38
C ILE A 66 -2.98 0.43 -8.41
N CYS A 67 -2.76 -0.10 -9.62
CA CYS A 67 -2.45 -1.51 -9.84
C CYS A 67 -0.94 -1.80 -9.94
N LYS A 68 -0.13 -0.84 -10.38
CA LYS A 68 1.32 -0.98 -10.58
C LYS A 68 2.09 0.17 -9.93
N ALA A 69 3.22 -0.14 -9.30
CA ALA A 69 4.04 0.88 -8.64
C ALA A 69 4.64 1.91 -9.61
N VAL A 70 4.88 1.51 -10.86
CA VAL A 70 5.42 2.37 -11.91
C VAL A 70 4.44 3.47 -12.32
N ASP A 71 3.14 3.26 -12.11
CA ASP A 71 2.09 4.21 -12.48
C ASP A 71 1.89 5.33 -11.43
N ALA A 72 2.59 5.25 -10.28
CA ALA A 72 2.61 6.29 -9.25
C ALA A 72 4.05 6.68 -8.87
N PRO A 73 4.81 7.34 -9.77
CA PRO A 73 6.19 7.73 -9.51
C PRO A 73 6.35 8.96 -8.61
N GLN A 74 5.31 9.79 -8.48
CA GLN A 74 5.33 11.06 -7.75
C GLN A 74 5.09 10.87 -6.24
N THR A 75 5.41 11.92 -5.45
CA THR A 75 5.18 11.95 -4.00
C THR A 75 3.71 12.19 -3.64
N PHE A 76 3.02 12.98 -4.45
CA PHE A 76 1.58 13.25 -4.32
C PHE A 76 0.85 12.63 -5.51
N PHE A 77 -0.10 11.75 -5.24
CA PHE A 77 -0.93 11.13 -6.26
C PHE A 77 -2.33 11.74 -6.21
N THR A 78 -2.58 12.63 -7.16
CA THR A 78 -3.81 13.44 -7.23
C THR A 78 -4.83 12.84 -8.20
N GLN A 79 -6.03 13.41 -8.23
CA GLN A 79 -7.05 13.06 -9.24
C GLN A 79 -6.58 13.33 -10.68
N ASN A 80 -5.69 14.33 -10.89
CA ASN A 80 -5.14 14.60 -12.22
C ASN A 80 -4.21 13.47 -12.69
N GLU A 81 -3.38 12.92 -11.81
CA GLU A 81 -2.54 11.76 -12.12
C GLU A 81 -3.40 10.54 -12.44
N PHE A 82 -4.46 10.31 -11.65
CA PHE A 82 -5.39 9.23 -11.92
C PHE A 82 -6.10 9.38 -13.28
N ALA A 83 -6.59 10.57 -13.61
CA ALA A 83 -7.22 10.86 -14.89
C ALA A 83 -6.28 10.63 -16.08
N LYS A 84 -4.98 10.95 -15.95
CA LYS A 84 -3.98 10.63 -16.98
C LYS A 84 -3.87 9.12 -17.24
N LEU A 85 -3.84 8.31 -16.18
CA LEU A 85 -3.79 6.85 -16.30
C LEU A 85 -5.03 6.28 -16.99
N ILE A 86 -6.21 6.84 -16.71
CA ILE A 86 -7.46 6.49 -17.41
C ILE A 86 -7.34 6.79 -18.90
N ASN A 87 -6.88 8.00 -19.26
CA ASN A 87 -6.73 8.42 -20.66
C ASN A 87 -5.68 7.59 -21.41
N GLU A 88 -4.68 7.06 -20.70
CA GLU A 88 -3.65 6.18 -21.25
C GLU A 88 -4.07 4.70 -21.31
N ASP A 89 -5.32 4.40 -20.99
CA ASP A 89 -5.86 3.03 -20.91
C ASP A 89 -5.03 2.09 -20.02
N LYS A 90 -4.55 2.61 -18.88
CA LYS A 90 -3.84 1.80 -17.88
C LYS A 90 -4.79 0.95 -17.05
N SER A 91 -4.27 -0.07 -16.39
CA SER A 91 -5.03 -0.84 -15.38
C SER A 91 -5.22 0.01 -14.14
N VAL A 92 -6.42 0.58 -14.00
CA VAL A 92 -6.76 1.59 -12.98
C VAL A 92 -8.00 1.23 -12.16
N TYR A 93 -8.60 0.10 -12.43
CA TYR A 93 -9.77 -0.37 -11.70
C TYR A 93 -9.55 -1.76 -11.11
N LEU A 94 -10.15 -1.97 -9.96
CA LEU A 94 -10.27 -3.27 -9.29
C LEU A 94 -11.73 -3.73 -9.38
N PHE A 95 -11.96 -4.87 -9.98
CA PHE A 95 -13.29 -5.45 -10.15
C PHE A 95 -13.83 -5.98 -8.82
N ASN A 96 -15.02 -5.53 -8.46
CA ASN A 96 -15.81 -6.02 -7.33
C ASN A 96 -17.18 -6.50 -7.81
N GLY A 97 -17.27 -7.75 -8.20
CA GLY A 97 -18.53 -8.35 -8.69
C GLY A 97 -19.63 -8.45 -7.62
N SER A 98 -19.31 -8.28 -6.34
CA SER A 98 -20.29 -8.32 -5.26
C SER A 98 -21.18 -7.07 -5.20
N THR A 99 -20.83 -6.00 -5.89
CA THR A 99 -21.59 -4.74 -5.91
C THR A 99 -22.87 -4.87 -6.77
N ALA A 100 -22.83 -5.63 -7.86
CA ALA A 100 -23.98 -5.86 -8.73
C ALA A 100 -24.15 -7.37 -9.03
N PRO A 101 -24.53 -8.19 -8.04
CA PRO A 101 -24.50 -9.65 -8.12
C PRO A 101 -25.50 -10.23 -9.15
N ASP A 102 -26.55 -9.50 -9.49
CA ASP A 102 -27.57 -9.94 -10.44
C ASP A 102 -27.37 -9.38 -11.86
N ASN A 103 -26.33 -8.57 -12.07
CA ASN A 103 -26.03 -7.99 -13.37
C ASN A 103 -25.52 -9.06 -14.35
N LYS A 104 -26.13 -9.14 -15.52
CA LYS A 104 -25.83 -10.20 -16.51
C LYS A 104 -24.39 -10.16 -17.02
N SER A 105 -23.81 -8.98 -17.24
CA SER A 105 -22.44 -8.85 -17.71
C SER A 105 -21.46 -9.23 -16.61
N VAL A 106 -21.74 -8.86 -15.35
CA VAL A 106 -20.97 -9.28 -14.17
C VAL A 106 -21.00 -10.80 -14.02
N LEU A 107 -22.17 -11.42 -14.09
CA LEU A 107 -22.32 -12.88 -13.99
C LEU A 107 -21.57 -13.58 -15.13
N ARG A 108 -21.68 -13.08 -16.37
CA ARG A 108 -20.92 -13.61 -17.51
C ARG A 108 -19.40 -13.53 -17.27
N TYR A 109 -18.92 -12.42 -16.75
CA TYR A 109 -17.49 -12.26 -16.46
C TYR A 109 -17.02 -13.18 -15.31
N ILE A 110 -17.84 -13.34 -14.27
CA ILE A 110 -17.57 -14.30 -13.17
C ILE A 110 -17.48 -15.72 -13.74
N HIS A 111 -18.38 -16.10 -14.63
CA HIS A 111 -18.37 -17.44 -15.26
C HIS A 111 -17.10 -17.68 -16.08
N LEU A 112 -16.62 -16.69 -16.84
CA LEU A 112 -15.32 -16.77 -17.52
C LEU A 112 -14.17 -17.00 -16.52
N GLY A 113 -14.25 -16.42 -15.34
CA GLY A 113 -13.28 -16.68 -14.27
C GLY A 113 -13.33 -18.12 -13.75
N GLU A 114 -14.52 -18.72 -13.68
CA GLU A 114 -14.72 -20.13 -13.29
C GLU A 114 -14.18 -21.07 -14.36
N GLU A 115 -14.50 -20.83 -15.64
CA GLU A 115 -13.94 -21.58 -16.77
C GLU A 115 -12.41 -21.52 -16.81
N SER A 116 -11.83 -20.38 -16.42
CA SER A 116 -10.38 -20.17 -16.34
C SER A 116 -9.76 -20.64 -15.01
N GLU A 117 -10.54 -21.33 -14.17
CA GLU A 117 -10.13 -21.87 -12.87
C GLU A 117 -9.60 -20.81 -11.87
N ILE A 118 -9.95 -19.54 -12.06
CA ILE A 118 -9.55 -18.44 -11.16
C ILE A 118 -10.11 -18.70 -9.75
N ASN A 119 -11.31 -19.21 -9.62
CA ASN A 119 -11.97 -19.58 -8.37
C ASN A 119 -11.23 -20.68 -7.58
N LYS A 120 -10.37 -21.46 -8.23
CA LYS A 120 -9.58 -22.53 -7.60
C LYS A 120 -8.21 -22.09 -7.10
N ARG A 121 -7.78 -20.86 -7.38
CA ARG A 121 -6.49 -20.35 -6.91
C ARG A 121 -6.53 -20.15 -5.39
N TYR A 122 -5.36 -20.28 -4.74
CA TYR A 122 -5.24 -20.28 -3.27
C TYR A 122 -6.00 -19.15 -2.55
N LEU A 123 -5.88 -17.90 -3.00
CA LEU A 123 -6.55 -16.77 -2.35
C LEU A 123 -8.04 -16.68 -2.70
N THR A 124 -8.41 -16.94 -3.96
CA THR A 124 -9.80 -16.83 -4.39
C THR A 124 -10.63 -17.98 -3.83
N ALA A 125 -10.08 -19.20 -3.79
CA ALA A 125 -10.76 -20.36 -3.21
C ALA A 125 -11.08 -20.21 -1.71
N SER A 126 -10.34 -19.34 -1.00
CA SER A 126 -10.57 -19.07 0.43
C SER A 126 -11.67 -18.03 0.71
N ARG A 127 -12.28 -17.44 -0.34
CA ARG A 127 -13.30 -16.38 -0.22
C ARG A 127 -14.70 -16.91 -0.47
N SER A 128 -15.67 -16.23 0.12
CA SER A 128 -17.10 -16.50 -0.14
C SER A 128 -17.85 -15.18 -0.34
N PRO A 129 -18.30 -14.89 -1.58
CA PRO A 129 -18.04 -15.63 -2.83
C PRO A 129 -16.57 -15.51 -3.25
N TRP A 130 -16.08 -16.39 -4.12
CA TRP A 130 -14.67 -16.48 -4.53
C TRP A 130 -14.13 -15.18 -5.15
N TYR A 131 -15.01 -14.40 -5.79
CA TYR A 131 -14.70 -13.11 -6.42
C TYR A 131 -14.81 -11.91 -5.47
N ALA A 132 -15.09 -12.12 -4.19
CA ALA A 132 -15.15 -11.06 -3.20
C ALA A 132 -13.79 -10.37 -3.04
N ILE A 133 -13.82 -9.06 -2.81
CA ILE A 133 -12.65 -8.21 -2.56
C ILE A 133 -12.61 -7.82 -1.09
N GLU A 134 -11.41 -7.63 -0.54
CA GLU A 134 -11.22 -7.11 0.81
C GLU A 134 -11.91 -5.74 0.95
N ASN A 135 -12.81 -5.62 1.93
CA ASN A 135 -13.51 -4.38 2.22
C ASN A 135 -12.72 -3.55 3.24
N ARG A 136 -12.13 -2.46 2.78
CA ARG A 136 -11.44 -1.45 3.61
C ARG A 136 -11.45 -0.10 2.89
N PRO A 137 -11.31 1.02 3.61
CA PRO A 137 -11.21 2.32 2.95
C PRO A 137 -9.89 2.46 2.16
N PRO A 138 -9.84 3.34 1.16
CA PRO A 138 -8.58 3.77 0.56
C PRO A 138 -7.61 4.29 1.62
N ALA A 139 -6.33 3.90 1.50
CA ALA A 139 -5.33 4.40 2.43
C ALA A 139 -4.88 5.81 2.02
N PRO A 140 -4.83 6.77 2.94
CA PRO A 140 -4.45 8.14 2.62
C PRO A 140 -2.95 8.30 2.34
N ILE A 141 -2.12 7.32 2.76
CA ILE A 141 -0.69 7.28 2.45
C ILE A 141 -0.36 5.86 1.99
N TRP A 142 0.44 5.76 0.94
CA TRP A 142 1.01 4.51 0.48
C TRP A 142 2.51 4.48 0.76
N VAL A 143 3.07 3.28 0.93
CA VAL A 143 4.51 3.08 1.02
C VAL A 143 4.97 1.93 0.13
N SER A 144 6.08 2.11 -0.55
CA SER A 144 6.64 1.10 -1.46
C SER A 144 7.02 -0.18 -0.72
N VAL A 145 6.68 -1.34 -1.32
CA VAL A 145 7.04 -2.67 -0.79
C VAL A 145 8.50 -2.98 -1.08
N PHE A 146 8.94 -2.65 -2.29
CA PHE A 146 10.31 -2.85 -2.76
C PHE A 146 10.93 -1.55 -3.21
N SER A 147 12.20 -1.35 -2.89
CA SER A 147 12.96 -0.19 -3.38
C SER A 147 14.45 -0.50 -3.45
N ARG A 148 15.15 0.16 -4.39
CA ARG A 148 16.61 0.20 -4.47
C ARG A 148 17.17 1.51 -3.91
N SER A 149 16.34 2.53 -3.78
CA SER A 149 16.70 3.89 -3.36
C SER A 149 16.15 4.28 -1.97
N GLY A 150 15.71 3.31 -1.17
CA GLY A 150 15.08 3.55 0.12
C GLY A 150 13.55 3.57 0.06
N LEU A 151 12.90 3.74 1.22
CA LEU A 151 11.45 3.83 1.32
C LEU A 151 10.91 5.05 0.57
N ARG A 152 9.81 4.83 -0.14
CA ARG A 152 9.07 5.89 -0.81
C ARG A 152 7.64 5.91 -0.27
N PHE A 153 7.28 7.01 0.36
CA PHE A 153 5.93 7.31 0.79
C PHE A 153 5.24 8.18 -0.27
N ILE A 154 3.94 7.95 -0.46
CA ILE A 154 3.11 8.66 -1.44
C ILE A 154 1.83 9.09 -0.74
N ARG A 155 1.49 10.37 -0.82
CA ARG A 155 0.21 10.92 -0.39
C ARG A 155 -0.85 10.59 -1.43
N ASN A 156 -1.88 9.84 -1.05
CA ASN A 156 -3.00 9.46 -1.90
C ASN A 156 -4.11 10.52 -1.84
N GLU A 157 -3.95 11.60 -2.56
CA GLU A 157 -4.96 12.66 -2.66
C GLU A 157 -6.10 12.30 -3.61
N ALA A 158 -5.87 11.33 -4.50
CA ALA A 158 -6.91 10.78 -5.37
C ALA A 158 -7.94 9.94 -4.61
N ASN A 159 -7.67 9.57 -3.36
CA ASN A 159 -8.53 8.73 -2.53
C ASN A 159 -8.95 7.42 -3.22
N ILE A 160 -8.00 6.76 -3.88
CA ILE A 160 -8.20 5.49 -4.58
C ILE A 160 -7.58 4.31 -3.83
N TYR A 161 -7.99 3.11 -4.18
CA TYR A 161 -7.43 1.87 -3.61
C TYR A 161 -6.04 1.55 -4.15
N ASN A 162 -5.35 0.60 -3.53
CA ASN A 162 -4.09 0.07 -4.03
C ASN A 162 -4.00 -1.45 -3.86
N LEU A 163 -3.37 -2.09 -4.83
CA LEU A 163 -2.98 -3.50 -4.72
C LEU A 163 -1.72 -3.66 -3.87
N THR A 164 -1.27 -4.91 -3.72
CA THR A 164 -0.05 -5.29 -2.97
C THR A 164 1.25 -4.70 -3.51
N THR A 165 1.19 -3.88 -4.54
CA THR A 165 2.32 -3.10 -5.05
C THR A 165 2.78 -2.02 -4.05
N PHE A 166 1.84 -1.56 -3.19
CA PHE A 166 2.10 -0.68 -2.05
C PHE A 166 1.50 -1.27 -0.77
N HIS A 167 2.08 -0.94 0.38
CA HIS A 167 1.41 -1.07 1.65
C HIS A 167 0.56 0.17 1.93
N CYS A 168 -0.51 -0.05 2.67
CA CYS A 168 -1.44 0.98 3.14
C CYS A 168 -0.96 1.51 4.48
N VAL A 169 -0.87 2.82 4.63
CA VAL A 169 -0.60 3.50 5.90
C VAL A 169 -1.86 4.26 6.29
N TYR A 170 -2.45 3.85 7.41
CA TYR A 170 -3.64 4.49 7.99
C TYR A 170 -3.23 5.25 9.24
N PRO A 171 -3.17 6.60 9.21
CA PRO A 171 -2.93 7.39 10.40
C PRO A 171 -3.96 7.07 11.48
N LEU A 172 -3.51 7.01 12.72
CA LEU A 172 -4.37 6.87 13.87
C LEU A 172 -4.92 8.25 14.24
N ASN A 173 -6.05 8.27 14.93
CA ASN A 173 -6.57 9.52 15.50
C ASN A 173 -5.67 9.94 16.68
N THR A 174 -4.60 10.64 16.37
CA THR A 174 -3.59 11.13 17.31
C THR A 174 -3.57 12.65 17.28
N GLU A 175 -2.80 13.26 18.18
CA GLU A 175 -2.56 14.70 18.20
C GLU A 175 -1.72 15.21 17.01
N VAL A 176 -1.19 14.30 16.19
CA VAL A 176 -0.36 14.61 15.03
C VAL A 176 -1.22 14.64 13.78
N ASP A 177 -1.25 15.78 13.09
CA ASP A 177 -1.91 15.93 11.79
C ASP A 177 -1.28 15.04 10.73
N ILE A 178 -2.11 14.58 9.78
CA ILE A 178 -1.65 13.70 8.69
C ILE A 178 -0.60 14.37 7.80
N GLU A 179 -0.67 15.68 7.61
CA GLU A 179 0.28 16.39 6.76
C GLU A 179 1.64 16.51 7.47
N VAL A 180 1.66 16.72 8.78
CA VAL A 180 2.87 16.69 9.61
C VAL A 180 3.49 15.29 9.58
N LEU A 181 2.67 14.25 9.75
CA LEU A 181 3.13 12.87 9.64
C LEU A 181 3.72 12.58 8.27
N PHE A 182 3.03 12.97 7.19
CA PHE A 182 3.50 12.75 5.84
C PHE A 182 4.78 13.53 5.53
N ALA A 183 4.85 14.80 5.92
CA ALA A 183 6.05 15.64 5.78
C ALA A 183 7.26 14.97 6.44
N TYR A 184 7.09 14.46 7.67
CA TYR A 184 8.15 13.68 8.33
C TYR A 184 8.55 12.43 7.53
N LEU A 185 7.58 11.62 7.08
CA LEU A 185 7.83 10.36 6.40
C LEU A 185 8.63 10.48 5.11
N ILE A 186 8.57 11.63 4.43
CA ILE A 186 9.35 11.88 3.20
C ILE A 186 10.76 12.40 3.47
N THR A 187 11.13 12.72 4.73
CA THR A 187 12.47 13.17 5.10
C THR A 187 13.51 12.07 4.99
N ASP A 188 14.77 12.45 4.83
CA ASP A 188 15.88 11.51 4.87
C ASP A 188 16.09 10.93 6.28
N VAL A 189 15.74 11.67 7.33
CA VAL A 189 15.74 11.20 8.72
C VAL A 189 14.83 9.98 8.89
N ALA A 190 13.58 10.06 8.42
CA ALA A 190 12.65 8.94 8.48
C ALA A 190 13.16 7.74 7.66
N LYS A 191 13.68 7.97 6.45
CA LYS A 191 14.26 6.93 5.60
C LYS A 191 15.42 6.22 6.28
N ASP A 192 16.35 6.96 6.87
CA ASP A 192 17.50 6.41 7.58
C ASP A 192 17.07 5.50 8.73
N ILE A 193 16.13 5.97 9.57
CA ILE A 193 15.64 5.22 10.73
C ILE A 193 14.94 3.93 10.28
N PHE A 194 14.08 3.98 9.25
CA PHE A 194 13.38 2.81 8.76
C PHE A 194 14.30 1.76 8.14
N LEU A 195 15.45 2.13 7.60
CA LEU A 195 16.43 1.20 7.04
C LEU A 195 16.91 0.15 8.06
N ASP A 196 16.92 0.47 9.35
CA ASP A 196 17.29 -0.48 10.41
C ASP A 196 16.37 -1.71 10.45
N ASN A 197 15.11 -1.56 10.03
CA ASN A 197 14.12 -2.63 10.01
C ASN A 197 13.93 -3.26 8.62
N SER A 198 14.71 -2.83 7.64
CA SER A 198 14.64 -3.36 6.27
C SER A 198 15.13 -4.80 6.17
N ARG A 199 14.65 -5.49 5.12
CA ARG A 199 15.17 -6.78 4.68
C ARG A 199 15.94 -6.59 3.38
N GLN A 200 17.20 -6.97 3.38
CA GLN A 200 18.04 -6.87 2.18
C GLN A 200 17.94 -8.17 1.36
N TYR A 201 17.73 -8.00 0.08
CA TYR A 201 17.78 -9.06 -0.92
C TYR A 201 18.96 -8.81 -1.88
N GLY A 202 19.31 -9.79 -2.70
CA GLY A 202 20.39 -9.65 -3.66
C GLY A 202 20.25 -8.40 -4.55
N ASN A 203 21.38 -7.87 -5.02
CA ASN A 203 21.48 -6.66 -5.88
C ASN A 203 20.93 -5.36 -5.27
N GLY A 204 21.04 -5.20 -3.94
CA GLY A 204 20.63 -3.97 -3.25
C GLY A 204 19.12 -3.73 -3.20
N LEU A 205 18.32 -4.76 -3.48
CA LEU A 205 16.87 -4.66 -3.34
C LEU A 205 16.49 -4.71 -1.86
N ILE A 206 15.83 -3.67 -1.39
CA ILE A 206 15.32 -3.56 -0.02
C ILE A 206 13.82 -3.86 -0.04
N LYS A 207 13.37 -4.71 0.87
CA LYS A 207 11.97 -5.03 1.08
C LYS A 207 11.55 -4.68 2.51
N PHE A 208 10.35 -4.14 2.63
CA PHE A 208 9.67 -3.92 3.91
C PHE A 208 8.36 -4.70 3.94
N GLU A 209 8.11 -5.39 5.04
CA GLU A 209 6.81 -5.98 5.33
C GLU A 209 6.03 -5.04 6.26
N PRO A 210 4.68 -5.11 6.33
CA PRO A 210 3.89 -4.25 7.22
C PRO A 210 4.36 -4.28 8.67
N ASN A 211 4.76 -5.44 9.19
CA ASN A 211 5.27 -5.56 10.56
C ASN A 211 6.63 -4.91 10.75
N ASP A 212 7.48 -4.87 9.72
CA ASP A 212 8.78 -4.19 9.80
C ASP A 212 8.57 -2.68 9.95
N LEU A 213 7.55 -2.13 9.27
CA LEU A 213 7.16 -0.73 9.39
C LEU A 213 6.44 -0.43 10.70
N ASN A 214 5.45 -1.23 11.10
CA ASN A 214 4.72 -1.02 12.37
C ASN A 214 5.63 -1.03 13.60
N LYS A 215 6.67 -1.88 13.60
CA LYS A 215 7.67 -1.97 14.67
C LYS A 215 8.86 -1.02 14.45
N GLY A 216 8.96 -0.43 13.26
CA GLY A 216 10.00 0.54 12.93
C GLY A 216 9.91 1.75 13.85
N MET A 217 11.07 2.28 14.22
CA MET A 217 11.14 3.46 15.06
C MET A 217 10.95 4.72 14.20
N VAL A 218 10.41 5.76 14.79
CA VAL A 218 10.25 7.11 14.22
C VAL A 218 10.51 8.14 15.30
N VAL A 219 10.81 9.37 14.92
CA VAL A 219 10.89 10.48 15.89
C VAL A 219 9.51 10.69 16.52
N ASP A 220 9.47 11.00 17.79
CA ASP A 220 8.22 11.29 18.50
C ASP A 220 7.67 12.67 18.07
N LEU A 221 6.76 12.67 17.11
CA LEU A 221 6.16 13.87 16.53
C LEU A 221 5.26 14.63 17.52
N THR A 222 4.88 14.03 18.64
CA THR A 222 4.12 14.75 19.69
C THR A 222 4.97 15.74 20.47
N LEU A 223 6.29 15.71 20.28
CA LEU A 223 7.23 16.65 20.90
C LEU A 223 7.49 17.90 20.06
N LEU A 224 6.96 17.95 18.82
CA LEU A 224 7.05 19.15 17.99
C LEU A 224 6.24 20.29 18.60
N SER A 225 6.84 21.47 18.63
CA SER A 225 6.12 22.70 19.02
C SER A 225 5.06 23.05 17.97
N THR A 226 4.09 23.91 18.35
CA THR A 226 3.05 24.41 17.43
C THR A 226 3.67 25.14 16.23
N GLU A 227 4.79 25.85 16.43
CA GLU A 227 5.50 26.56 15.35
C GLU A 227 6.19 25.58 14.39
N GLU A 228 6.76 24.47 14.90
CA GLU A 228 7.39 23.42 14.08
C GLU A 228 6.37 22.53 13.35
N SER A 229 5.13 22.51 13.79
CA SER A 229 4.03 21.75 13.16
C SER A 229 3.22 22.58 12.16
N SER A 230 3.44 23.91 12.08
CA SER A 230 2.75 24.78 11.13
C SER A 230 3.59 24.99 9.87
N PHE A 231 3.11 24.45 8.76
CA PHE A 231 3.65 24.62 7.42
C PHE A 231 2.72 25.47 6.56
#